data_3180a44cf2cb28984942bc60d3bfdcdb
#
_entry.id   3180a44cf2cb28984942bc60d3bfdcdb
#
_cell.length_a   1.000
_cell.length_b   1.000
_cell.length_c   1.000
_cell.angle_alpha   90.00
_cell.angle_beta   90.00
_cell.angle_gamma   90.00
#
_symmetry.space_group_name_H-M   'P 1'
#
loop_
_entity.id
_entity.type
_entity.pdbx_description
1 polymer ?
#
loop_
_entity_poly.entity_id
_entity_poly.type
_entity_poly.pdbx_seq_one_letter_code
_entity_poly.pdbx_strand_id
1 'polypeptide(L)'
;MDLAQAEAVADVIASQSAAAHRVAMNQLKGGFSSELKTLREKLLTMTSLLELELDFSEEDVEFASRSELGALVEETLAHIVRLTDSFSRGNAIKNGIPVAIVGATNTGKSTLLNALLGEERAIVSDIAGTTRDTIEETLNLGGVMFRFIDTAGIRETDEVVEKIGIERTFRKLNEASIVLGMTDLSRGENSVLADAEYIWSKVNACGTGREFLLLVNKCDVDGIESVAAGFAGVGSRAGFAGTGSGAGYVETGSEAGCAGKAGKMARIEAALREKGIVTKMIPISAKTGSGLPELTEALAEIGRRITGDTDETLVTNIRHYEALSRAATALGRVRDGLKVATLPPDLIAQDLREALYHLGEIVGEISTDEVLGNIFRKFCVGK
;
A
#
# COMPACT_ATOMS: atom_id res chain seq x y z
N MET A 1 28.20 8.79 -5.25
CA MET A 1 26.75 8.74 -5.34
C MET A 1 26.39 7.76 -6.43
N ASP A 2 25.69 6.70 -6.13
CA ASP A 2 25.25 5.69 -7.07
C ASP A 2 23.87 6.04 -7.67
N LEU A 3 23.36 5.18 -8.60
CA LEU A 3 22.10 5.45 -9.30
C LEU A 3 20.91 5.48 -8.32
N ALA A 4 20.85 4.57 -7.35
CA ALA A 4 19.77 4.55 -6.37
C ALA A 4 19.76 5.79 -5.47
N GLN A 5 20.96 6.29 -5.09
CA GLN A 5 21.10 7.56 -4.36
C GLN A 5 20.71 8.76 -5.23
N ALA A 6 21.02 8.76 -6.53
CA ALA A 6 20.60 9.83 -7.44
C ALA A 6 19.07 9.88 -7.60
N GLU A 7 18.42 8.72 -7.70
CA GLU A 7 16.96 8.63 -7.68
C GLU A 7 16.38 9.12 -6.35
N ALA A 8 17.04 8.79 -5.23
CA ALA A 8 16.62 9.26 -3.90
C ALA A 8 16.65 10.80 -3.76
N VAL A 9 17.55 11.51 -4.46
CA VAL A 9 17.53 12.98 -4.50
C VAL A 9 16.23 13.49 -5.11
N ALA A 10 15.81 12.91 -6.24
CA ALA A 10 14.54 13.27 -6.86
C ALA A 10 13.35 12.97 -5.94
N ASP A 11 13.39 11.84 -5.23
CA ASP A 11 12.36 11.44 -4.27
C ASP A 11 12.28 12.39 -3.06
N VAL A 12 13.42 12.88 -2.55
CA VAL A 12 13.45 13.90 -1.48
C VAL A 12 12.78 15.19 -1.94
N ILE A 13 13.07 15.65 -3.18
CA ILE A 13 12.48 16.87 -3.75
C ILE A 13 10.98 16.70 -3.97
N ALA A 14 10.54 15.53 -4.44
CA ALA A 14 9.15 15.25 -4.76
C ALA A 14 8.32 14.83 -3.54
N SER A 15 8.93 14.63 -2.37
CA SER A 15 8.23 14.11 -1.20
C SER A 15 7.15 15.07 -0.68
N GLN A 16 5.93 14.57 -0.53
CA GLN A 16 4.75 15.32 -0.07
C GLN A 16 4.31 14.95 1.35
N SER A 17 5.00 14.00 2.01
CA SER A 17 4.72 13.60 3.39
C SER A 17 6.00 13.44 4.19
N ALA A 18 5.92 13.60 5.52
CA ALA A 18 7.06 13.38 6.41
C ALA A 18 7.61 11.94 6.33
N ALA A 19 6.73 10.95 6.11
CA ALA A 19 7.11 9.56 5.93
C ALA A 19 7.88 9.36 4.63
N ALA A 20 7.37 9.88 3.49
CA ALA A 20 8.06 9.81 2.20
C ALA A 20 9.42 10.50 2.25
N HIS A 21 9.49 11.68 2.86
CA HIS A 21 10.74 12.41 3.03
C HIS A 21 11.77 11.60 3.84
N ARG A 22 11.35 10.97 4.95
CA ARG A 22 12.24 10.15 5.80
C ARG A 22 12.78 8.95 5.03
N VAL A 23 11.92 8.22 4.31
CA VAL A 23 12.33 7.06 3.50
C VAL A 23 13.31 7.49 2.40
N ALA A 24 13.02 8.56 1.67
CA ALA A 24 13.90 9.09 0.63
C ALA A 24 15.26 9.55 1.21
N MET A 25 15.27 10.20 2.38
CA MET A 25 16.50 10.58 3.08
C MET A 25 17.31 9.37 3.53
N ASN A 26 16.70 8.28 3.97
CA ASN A 26 17.39 7.05 4.33
C ASN A 26 18.04 6.40 3.09
N GLN A 27 17.36 6.39 1.95
CA GLN A 27 17.92 5.92 0.68
C GLN A 27 19.08 6.81 0.22
N LEU A 28 18.94 8.13 0.31
CA LEU A 28 20.00 9.08 -0.05
C LEU A 28 21.27 8.90 0.82
N LYS A 29 21.12 8.61 2.12
CA LYS A 29 22.24 8.28 3.01
C LYS A 29 22.96 6.98 2.63
N GLY A 30 22.42 6.20 1.69
CA GLY A 30 23.03 5.00 1.13
C GLY A 30 22.79 3.72 1.92
N GLY A 31 21.84 3.68 2.85
CA GLY A 31 21.49 2.47 3.61
C GLY A 31 21.13 1.32 2.70
N PHE A 32 20.20 1.54 1.77
CA PHE A 32 19.78 0.55 0.76
C PHE A 32 20.94 0.12 -0.15
N SER A 33 21.71 1.08 -0.68
CA SER A 33 22.86 0.78 -1.55
C SER A 33 23.95 -0.02 -0.85
N SER A 34 24.24 0.28 0.44
CA SER A 34 25.21 -0.46 1.24
C SER A 34 24.77 -1.91 1.46
N GLU A 35 23.48 -2.13 1.73
CA GLU A 35 22.88 -3.43 1.91
C GLU A 35 22.99 -4.27 0.63
N LEU A 36 22.65 -3.69 -0.53
CA LEU A 36 22.79 -4.35 -1.83
C LEU A 36 24.25 -4.66 -2.18
N LYS A 37 25.19 -3.76 -1.88
CA LYS A 37 26.62 -4.01 -2.08
C LYS A 37 27.11 -5.21 -1.28
N THR A 38 26.72 -5.33 -0.02
CA THR A 38 27.06 -6.46 0.82
C THR A 38 26.51 -7.78 0.25
N LEU A 39 25.26 -7.80 -0.22
CA LEU A 39 24.68 -8.97 -0.86
C LEU A 39 25.43 -9.33 -2.16
N ARG A 40 25.73 -8.32 -2.96
CA ARG A 40 26.46 -8.49 -4.22
C ARG A 40 27.88 -9.03 -4.01
N GLU A 41 28.61 -8.55 -3.01
CA GLU A 41 29.94 -9.04 -2.67
C GLU A 41 29.91 -10.53 -2.23
N LYS A 42 28.90 -10.92 -1.47
CA LYS A 42 28.69 -12.32 -1.11
C LYS A 42 28.47 -13.18 -2.36
N LEU A 43 27.57 -12.79 -3.24
CA LEU A 43 27.29 -13.50 -4.50
C LEU A 43 28.50 -13.55 -5.43
N LEU A 44 29.25 -12.44 -5.55
CA LEU A 44 30.45 -12.37 -6.36
C LEU A 44 31.52 -13.35 -5.87
N THR A 45 31.70 -13.45 -4.55
CA THR A 45 32.63 -14.41 -3.95
C THR A 45 32.23 -15.86 -4.30
N MET A 46 30.94 -16.17 -4.22
CA MET A 46 30.40 -17.50 -4.58
C MET A 46 30.61 -17.83 -6.05
N THR A 47 30.26 -16.88 -6.93
CA THR A 47 30.45 -17.06 -8.38
C THR A 47 31.92 -17.31 -8.70
N SER A 48 32.83 -16.54 -8.10
CA SER A 48 34.28 -16.70 -8.29
C SER A 48 34.79 -18.07 -7.83
N LEU A 49 34.27 -18.61 -6.72
CA LEU A 49 34.65 -19.95 -6.23
C LEU A 49 34.16 -21.06 -7.17
N LEU A 50 32.92 -20.92 -7.69
CA LEU A 50 32.39 -21.91 -8.64
C LEU A 50 33.13 -21.85 -10.00
N GLU A 51 33.52 -20.66 -10.47
CA GLU A 51 34.30 -20.52 -11.69
C GLU A 51 35.69 -21.13 -11.54
N LEU A 52 36.32 -20.95 -10.39
CA LEU A 52 37.57 -21.65 -10.08
C LEU A 52 37.41 -23.19 -10.09
N GLU A 53 36.32 -23.71 -9.50
CA GLU A 53 36.02 -25.14 -9.53
C GLU A 53 35.83 -25.65 -10.95
N LEU A 54 35.21 -24.88 -11.83
CA LEU A 54 35.06 -25.21 -13.24
C LEU A 54 36.39 -25.23 -14.01
N ASP A 55 37.26 -24.23 -13.76
CA ASP A 55 38.56 -24.15 -14.43
C ASP A 55 39.53 -25.28 -14.00
N PHE A 56 39.39 -25.74 -12.75
CA PHE A 56 40.21 -26.86 -12.18
C PHE A 56 39.44 -28.18 -12.11
N SER A 57 38.38 -28.35 -12.87
CA SER A 57 37.52 -29.55 -12.85
C SER A 57 38.26 -30.85 -13.18
N GLU A 58 39.44 -30.79 -13.82
CA GLU A 58 40.30 -31.95 -14.10
C GLU A 58 41.10 -32.44 -12.87
N GLU A 59 41.18 -31.64 -11.79
CA GLU A 59 42.01 -31.93 -10.61
C GLU A 59 41.21 -32.45 -9.41
N ASP A 60 39.89 -32.70 -9.51
CA ASP A 60 38.98 -33.14 -8.43
C ASP A 60 39.04 -32.27 -7.14
N VAL A 61 39.26 -30.97 -7.27
CA VAL A 61 39.37 -30.05 -6.13
C VAL A 61 38.05 -29.31 -5.91
N GLU A 62 37.39 -29.58 -4.78
CA GLU A 62 36.24 -28.74 -4.33
C GLU A 62 36.75 -27.48 -3.63
N PHE A 63 36.57 -26.30 -4.24
CA PHE A 63 36.93 -25.00 -3.65
C PHE A 63 35.84 -24.45 -2.74
N ALA A 64 34.59 -24.85 -2.92
CA ALA A 64 33.47 -24.45 -2.09
C ALA A 64 32.60 -25.64 -1.70
N SER A 65 32.37 -25.82 -0.41
CA SER A 65 31.38 -26.77 0.07
C SER A 65 29.99 -26.41 -0.48
N ARG A 66 29.33 -27.32 -1.21
CA ARG A 66 27.97 -27.12 -1.73
C ARG A 66 26.97 -26.78 -0.62
N SER A 67 27.22 -27.25 0.63
CA SER A 67 26.38 -26.92 1.78
C SER A 67 26.55 -25.46 2.22
N GLU A 68 27.78 -24.94 2.24
CA GLU A 68 28.04 -23.52 2.57
C GLU A 68 27.49 -22.58 1.50
N LEU A 69 27.65 -22.96 0.23
CA LEU A 69 27.08 -22.26 -0.90
C LEU A 69 25.55 -22.23 -0.79
N GLY A 70 24.92 -23.37 -0.48
CA GLY A 70 23.47 -23.47 -0.30
C GLY A 70 22.96 -22.59 0.84
N ALA A 71 23.65 -22.58 1.99
CA ALA A 71 23.29 -21.74 3.13
C ALA A 71 23.37 -20.23 2.78
N LEU A 72 24.40 -19.84 2.05
CA LEU A 72 24.60 -18.46 1.65
C LEU A 72 23.56 -18.00 0.58
N VAL A 73 23.18 -18.89 -0.34
CA VAL A 73 22.09 -18.65 -1.30
C VAL A 73 20.76 -18.46 -0.57
N GLU A 74 20.43 -19.33 0.38
CA GLU A 74 19.19 -19.22 1.17
C GLU A 74 19.16 -17.92 1.99
N GLU A 75 20.26 -17.55 2.67
CA GLU A 75 20.37 -16.29 3.40
C GLU A 75 20.14 -15.08 2.48
N THR A 76 20.81 -15.06 1.32
CA THR A 76 20.71 -13.98 0.35
C THR A 76 19.32 -13.90 -0.27
N LEU A 77 18.74 -15.04 -0.64
CA LEU A 77 17.40 -15.13 -1.18
C LEU A 77 16.35 -14.63 -0.17
N ALA A 78 16.43 -15.07 1.09
CA ALA A 78 15.53 -14.61 2.14
C ALA A 78 15.63 -13.10 2.36
N HIS A 79 16.82 -12.52 2.22
CA HIS A 79 17.02 -11.08 2.33
C HIS A 79 16.40 -10.32 1.15
N ILE A 80 16.65 -10.78 -0.08
CA ILE A 80 16.07 -10.17 -1.29
C ILE A 80 14.54 -10.27 -1.27
N VAL A 81 13.97 -11.40 -0.82
CA VAL A 81 12.52 -11.57 -0.70
C VAL A 81 11.94 -10.55 0.29
N ARG A 82 12.56 -10.35 1.46
CA ARG A 82 12.11 -9.31 2.42
C ARG A 82 12.13 -7.91 1.81
N LEU A 83 13.17 -7.56 1.05
CA LEU A 83 13.24 -6.27 0.34
C LEU A 83 12.15 -6.17 -0.72
N THR A 84 11.90 -7.23 -1.48
CA THR A 84 10.84 -7.28 -2.49
C THR A 84 9.45 -7.11 -1.85
N ASP A 85 9.19 -7.81 -0.75
CA ASP A 85 7.92 -7.72 0.00
C ASP A 85 7.69 -6.32 0.59
N SER A 86 8.77 -5.59 0.91
CA SER A 86 8.68 -4.22 1.40
C SER A 86 8.17 -3.21 0.37
N PHE A 87 8.19 -3.56 -0.93
CA PHE A 87 7.81 -2.66 -2.03
C PHE A 87 6.38 -2.13 -1.90
N SER A 88 5.43 -2.98 -1.51
CA SER A 88 4.04 -2.54 -1.34
C SER A 88 3.92 -1.38 -0.34
N ARG A 89 4.62 -1.48 0.81
CA ARG A 89 4.68 -0.42 1.83
C ARG A 89 5.44 0.80 1.32
N GLY A 90 6.62 0.58 0.75
CA GLY A 90 7.45 1.66 0.22
C GLY A 90 6.77 2.46 -0.87
N ASN A 91 6.09 1.79 -1.79
CA ASN A 91 5.30 2.42 -2.83
C ASN A 91 4.10 3.19 -2.27
N ALA A 92 3.41 2.65 -1.26
CA ALA A 92 2.31 3.33 -0.56
C ALA A 92 2.79 4.60 0.15
N ILE A 93 3.98 4.59 0.77
CA ILE A 93 4.58 5.77 1.41
C ILE A 93 4.98 6.82 0.36
N LYS A 94 5.59 6.41 -0.75
CA LYS A 94 6.09 7.32 -1.80
C LYS A 94 4.97 7.91 -2.64
N ASN A 95 4.08 7.08 -3.16
CA ASN A 95 3.07 7.46 -4.16
C ASN A 95 1.66 7.61 -3.57
N GLY A 96 1.51 7.38 -2.27
CA GLY A 96 0.21 7.36 -1.60
C GLY A 96 -0.49 6.01 -1.69
N ILE A 97 -1.31 5.73 -0.68
CA ILE A 97 -2.13 4.52 -0.60
C ILE A 97 -3.26 4.62 -1.61
N PRO A 98 -3.38 3.68 -2.56
CA PRO A 98 -4.43 3.75 -3.56
C PRO A 98 -5.80 3.46 -2.94
N VAL A 99 -6.74 4.39 -3.13
CA VAL A 99 -8.12 4.36 -2.64
C VAL A 99 -9.08 4.39 -3.81
N ALA A 100 -10.01 3.42 -3.86
CA ALA A 100 -11.10 3.42 -4.82
C ALA A 100 -12.43 3.79 -4.14
N ILE A 101 -13.20 4.71 -4.74
CA ILE A 101 -14.57 5.00 -4.32
C ILE A 101 -15.51 4.29 -5.28
N VAL A 102 -16.31 3.35 -4.78
CA VAL A 102 -17.26 2.55 -5.56
C VAL A 102 -18.67 2.67 -4.99
N GLY A 103 -19.68 2.64 -5.86
CA GLY A 103 -21.08 2.76 -5.46
C GLY A 103 -21.95 3.04 -6.69
N ALA A 104 -23.27 2.89 -6.54
CA ALA A 104 -24.25 3.16 -7.59
C ALA A 104 -24.16 4.62 -8.08
N THR A 105 -24.80 4.92 -9.22
CA THR A 105 -24.93 6.31 -9.71
C THR A 105 -25.68 7.17 -8.69
N ASN A 106 -25.29 8.43 -8.58
CA ASN A 106 -25.92 9.41 -7.68
C ASN A 106 -25.83 9.11 -6.17
N THR A 107 -24.94 8.20 -5.73
CA THR A 107 -24.67 7.97 -4.30
C THR A 107 -23.85 9.11 -3.66
N GLY A 108 -23.27 10.01 -4.45
CA GLY A 108 -22.53 11.19 -3.97
C GLY A 108 -21.00 11.03 -3.97
N LYS A 109 -20.44 10.12 -4.79
CA LYS A 109 -19.00 9.88 -4.91
C LYS A 109 -18.19 11.13 -5.22
N SER A 110 -18.63 11.91 -6.24
CA SER A 110 -17.98 13.17 -6.63
C SER A 110 -18.08 14.22 -5.52
N THR A 111 -19.22 14.28 -4.83
CA THR A 111 -19.44 15.21 -3.72
C THR A 111 -18.51 14.87 -2.55
N LEU A 112 -18.34 13.57 -2.23
CA LEU A 112 -17.42 13.11 -1.19
C LEU A 112 -15.97 13.48 -1.53
N LEU A 113 -15.52 13.17 -2.75
CA LEU A 113 -14.16 13.50 -3.18
C LEU A 113 -13.91 15.01 -3.11
N ASN A 114 -14.84 15.83 -3.60
CA ASN A 114 -14.72 17.28 -3.54
C ASN A 114 -14.73 17.81 -2.11
N ALA A 115 -15.50 17.22 -1.21
CA ALA A 115 -15.54 17.59 0.21
C ALA A 115 -14.19 17.28 0.89
N LEU A 116 -13.61 16.08 0.66
CA LEU A 116 -12.30 15.72 1.15
C LEU A 116 -11.18 16.62 0.60
N LEU A 117 -11.22 16.95 -0.70
CA LEU A 117 -10.29 17.89 -1.33
C LEU A 117 -10.44 19.32 -0.80
N GLY A 118 -11.67 19.73 -0.46
CA GLY A 118 -11.95 21.06 0.07
C GLY A 118 -11.39 21.30 1.47
N GLU A 119 -11.38 20.28 2.33
CA GLU A 119 -10.79 20.36 3.66
C GLU A 119 -9.26 20.53 3.61
N GLU A 120 -8.60 19.94 2.63
CA GLU A 120 -7.12 19.96 2.54
C GLU A 120 -6.56 21.16 1.76
N ARG A 121 -7.30 21.70 0.77
CA ARG A 121 -6.87 22.91 0.03
C ARG A 121 -6.67 24.14 0.92
N ALA A 122 -7.15 24.11 2.15
CA ALA A 122 -6.86 25.13 3.17
C ALA A 122 -5.40 25.07 3.69
N ILE A 123 -4.63 24.02 3.39
CA ILE A 123 -3.32 23.72 4.00
C ILE A 123 -2.17 23.70 2.98
N VAL A 124 -2.40 23.51 1.67
CA VAL A 124 -1.33 23.33 0.67
C VAL A 124 -1.37 24.38 -0.43
N SER A 125 -0.23 25.06 -0.64
CA SER A 125 -0.01 26.01 -1.73
C SER A 125 0.08 25.32 -3.09
N ASP A 126 -0.49 25.99 -4.11
CA ASP A 126 -0.46 25.60 -5.52
C ASP A 126 0.96 25.32 -6.04
N ILE A 127 1.28 24.08 -6.29
CA ILE A 127 2.34 23.69 -7.22
C ILE A 127 1.67 22.98 -8.38
N ALA A 128 1.41 23.75 -9.45
CA ALA A 128 0.91 23.25 -10.71
C ALA A 128 2.01 22.50 -11.46
N GLY A 129 1.78 21.25 -11.78
CA GLY A 129 2.58 20.54 -12.76
C GLY A 129 2.64 19.03 -12.56
N THR A 130 1.75 18.30 -13.20
CA THR A 130 2.07 17.05 -13.92
C THR A 130 0.89 16.60 -14.80
N THR A 131 1.20 16.49 -16.06
CA THR A 131 0.72 15.69 -17.22
C THR A 131 -0.54 14.81 -17.15
N ARG A 132 -1.30 15.00 -18.06
CA ARG A 132 -2.51 14.72 -18.84
C ARG A 132 -3.05 13.30 -19.00
N ASP A 133 -2.70 12.23 -18.29
CA ASP A 133 -3.22 10.88 -18.68
C ASP A 133 -4.02 10.09 -17.65
N THR A 134 -4.03 10.45 -16.37
CA THR A 134 -5.01 9.96 -15.38
C THR A 134 -5.16 11.01 -14.29
N ILE A 135 -6.38 11.54 -14.12
CA ILE A 135 -6.64 12.51 -13.05
C ILE A 135 -6.76 11.73 -11.75
N GLU A 136 -5.62 11.47 -11.12
CA GLU A 136 -5.53 10.93 -9.77
C GLU A 136 -5.36 12.10 -8.82
N GLU A 137 -6.18 12.12 -7.75
CA GLU A 137 -6.10 13.16 -6.72
C GLU A 137 -5.39 12.56 -5.50
N THR A 138 -4.42 13.29 -4.98
CA THR A 138 -3.69 12.90 -3.76
C THR A 138 -4.11 13.78 -2.59
N LEU A 139 -4.29 13.15 -1.41
CA LEU A 139 -4.69 13.80 -0.17
C LEU A 139 -3.78 13.33 0.97
N ASN A 140 -3.36 14.27 1.82
CA ASN A 140 -2.62 13.96 3.04
C ASN A 140 -3.57 13.95 4.23
N LEU A 141 -3.97 12.80 4.72
CA LEU A 141 -4.87 12.66 5.87
C LEU A 141 -4.08 12.12 7.07
N GLY A 142 -3.96 12.93 8.11
CA GLY A 142 -3.25 12.55 9.33
C GLY A 142 -1.77 12.21 9.12
N GLY A 143 -1.08 12.83 8.15
CA GLY A 143 0.32 12.60 7.84
C GLY A 143 0.57 11.43 6.88
N VAL A 144 -0.47 10.74 6.43
CA VAL A 144 -0.43 9.66 5.45
C VAL A 144 -0.99 10.14 4.12
N MET A 145 -0.27 9.87 3.03
CA MET A 145 -0.69 10.21 1.69
C MET A 145 -1.66 9.13 1.14
N PHE A 146 -2.81 9.58 0.62
CA PHE A 146 -3.79 8.75 -0.07
C PHE A 146 -3.91 9.21 -1.51
N ARG A 147 -4.01 8.26 -2.43
CA ARG A 147 -4.16 8.50 -3.86
C ARG A 147 -5.50 7.92 -4.32
N PHE A 148 -6.44 8.81 -4.66
CA PHE A 148 -7.75 8.43 -5.15
C PHE A 148 -7.66 8.09 -6.64
N ILE A 149 -7.86 6.82 -6.97
CA ILE A 149 -7.69 6.30 -8.32
C ILE A 149 -8.95 6.49 -9.16
N ASP A 150 -8.75 6.84 -10.44
CA ASP A 150 -9.80 7.00 -11.47
C ASP A 150 -10.88 8.03 -11.08
N THR A 151 -10.45 9.21 -10.67
CA THR A 151 -11.36 10.31 -10.35
C THR A 151 -12.10 10.86 -11.58
N ALA A 152 -11.61 10.63 -12.80
CA ALA A 152 -12.27 11.02 -14.04
C ALA A 152 -13.66 10.35 -14.18
N GLY A 153 -13.77 9.05 -13.92
CA GLY A 153 -15.07 8.36 -13.91
C GLY A 153 -16.02 8.77 -12.78
N ILE A 154 -15.51 9.52 -11.80
CA ILE A 154 -16.30 10.10 -10.70
C ILE A 154 -16.82 11.49 -11.10
N ARG A 155 -16.08 12.23 -11.94
CA ARG A 155 -16.43 13.60 -12.39
C ARG A 155 -17.31 13.64 -13.61
N GLU A 156 -17.21 12.65 -14.51
CA GLU A 156 -18.10 12.55 -15.67
C GLU A 156 -19.44 11.97 -15.22
N THR A 157 -20.44 12.83 -15.14
CA THR A 157 -21.82 12.49 -14.89
C THR A 157 -22.45 11.87 -16.14
N ASP A 158 -23.09 10.72 -15.89
CA ASP A 158 -24.32 10.26 -16.55
C ASP A 158 -24.35 9.91 -18.05
N GLU A 159 -24.91 8.78 -18.29
CA GLU A 159 -25.79 8.29 -19.34
C GLU A 159 -25.29 7.30 -20.37
N VAL A 160 -24.04 7.02 -20.56
CA VAL A 160 -23.72 5.93 -21.52
C VAL A 160 -22.69 4.99 -20.93
N VAL A 161 -23.06 3.70 -20.85
CA VAL A 161 -22.20 2.53 -20.74
C VAL A 161 -22.23 1.76 -19.42
N GLU A 162 -23.31 1.07 -19.20
CA GLU A 162 -23.45 0.07 -18.14
C GLU A 162 -22.46 -1.13 -18.29
N LYS A 163 -22.06 -1.47 -19.51
CA LYS A 163 -21.12 -2.59 -19.75
C LYS A 163 -19.64 -2.23 -19.66
N ILE A 164 -19.24 -1.03 -20.07
CA ILE A 164 -17.84 -0.54 -19.93
C ILE A 164 -17.55 -0.16 -18.47
N GLY A 165 -18.58 0.21 -17.69
CA GLY A 165 -18.46 0.53 -16.25
C GLY A 165 -18.03 -0.67 -15.40
N ILE A 166 -18.38 -1.90 -15.78
CA ILE A 166 -18.04 -3.11 -15.00
C ILE A 166 -16.54 -3.42 -15.09
N GLU A 167 -15.94 -3.40 -16.28
CA GLU A 167 -14.51 -3.66 -16.45
C GLU A 167 -13.63 -2.58 -15.80
N ARG A 168 -14.03 -1.32 -15.91
CA ARG A 168 -13.35 -0.20 -15.22
C ARG A 168 -13.43 -0.36 -13.71
N THR A 169 -14.57 -0.75 -13.17
CA THR A 169 -14.73 -0.99 -11.72
C THR A 169 -13.81 -2.11 -11.23
N PHE A 170 -13.68 -3.22 -11.98
CA PHE A 170 -12.77 -4.31 -11.62
C PHE A 170 -11.30 -3.87 -11.65
N ARG A 171 -10.89 -3.06 -12.64
CA ARG A 171 -9.53 -2.53 -12.71
C ARG A 171 -9.23 -1.66 -11.49
N LYS A 172 -10.12 -0.73 -11.14
CA LYS A 172 -10.01 0.12 -9.95
C LYS A 172 -9.87 -0.69 -8.67
N LEU A 173 -10.71 -1.71 -8.51
CA LEU A 173 -10.67 -2.58 -7.33
C LEU A 173 -9.36 -3.37 -7.26
N ASN A 174 -8.79 -3.78 -8.40
CA ASN A 174 -7.53 -4.51 -8.42
C ASN A 174 -6.32 -3.66 -8.03
N GLU A 175 -6.35 -2.37 -8.32
CA GLU A 175 -5.28 -1.42 -7.99
C GLU A 175 -5.40 -0.84 -6.58
N ALA A 176 -6.60 -0.87 -5.97
CA ALA A 176 -6.87 -0.28 -4.68
C ALA A 176 -6.39 -1.15 -3.50
N SER A 177 -5.75 -0.51 -2.52
CA SER A 177 -5.50 -1.09 -1.19
C SER A 177 -6.66 -0.84 -0.23
N ILE A 178 -7.39 0.27 -0.42
CA ILE A 178 -8.58 0.62 0.35
C ILE A 178 -9.75 0.83 -0.60
N VAL A 179 -10.89 0.24 -0.27
CA VAL A 179 -12.13 0.40 -1.03
C VAL A 179 -13.17 1.09 -0.15
N LEU A 180 -13.65 2.24 -0.59
CA LEU A 180 -14.77 2.97 0.00
C LEU A 180 -16.04 2.61 -0.75
N GLY A 181 -16.84 1.69 -0.19
CA GLY A 181 -18.15 1.32 -0.72
C GLY A 181 -19.18 2.37 -0.32
N MET A 182 -19.81 3.05 -1.28
CA MET A 182 -20.73 4.15 -1.01
C MET A 182 -22.17 3.78 -1.35
N THR A 183 -23.05 3.91 -0.37
CA THR A 183 -24.49 3.64 -0.48
C THR A 183 -25.30 4.88 -0.13
N ASP A 184 -26.58 4.88 -0.49
CA ASP A 184 -27.51 6.02 -0.31
C ASP A 184 -28.63 5.67 0.64
N LEU A 185 -28.63 6.24 1.86
CA LEU A 185 -29.64 5.97 2.87
C LEU A 185 -31.02 6.49 2.48
N SER A 186 -31.12 7.51 1.63
CA SER A 186 -32.40 8.07 1.17
C SER A 186 -33.23 7.07 0.34
N ARG A 187 -32.59 6.02 -0.19
CA ARG A 187 -33.24 4.94 -0.96
C ARG A 187 -33.83 3.83 -0.07
N GLY A 188 -33.62 3.90 1.25
CA GLY A 188 -34.10 2.92 2.23
C GLY A 188 -33.12 1.81 2.56
N GLU A 189 -33.35 1.13 3.71
CA GLU A 189 -32.46 0.10 4.27
C GLU A 189 -32.18 -1.06 3.30
N ASN A 190 -33.21 -1.54 2.59
CA ASN A 190 -33.06 -2.65 1.64
C ASN A 190 -32.16 -2.31 0.47
N SER A 191 -32.19 -1.05 -0.02
CA SER A 191 -31.29 -0.59 -1.09
C SER A 191 -29.86 -0.52 -0.60
N VAL A 192 -29.63 -0.01 0.63
CA VAL A 192 -28.30 0.03 1.25
C VAL A 192 -27.70 -1.38 1.38
N LEU A 193 -28.51 -2.36 1.82
CA LEU A 193 -28.08 -3.76 1.93
C LEU A 193 -27.73 -4.36 0.57
N ALA A 194 -28.59 -4.19 -0.43
CA ALA A 194 -28.36 -4.72 -1.78
C ALA A 194 -27.10 -4.13 -2.42
N ASP A 195 -26.91 -2.80 -2.31
CA ASP A 195 -25.73 -2.10 -2.83
C ASP A 195 -24.46 -2.56 -2.11
N ALA A 196 -24.50 -2.70 -0.78
CA ALA A 196 -23.37 -3.16 0.02
C ALA A 196 -22.96 -4.61 -0.33
N GLU A 197 -23.94 -5.52 -0.49
CA GLU A 197 -23.70 -6.91 -0.91
C GLU A 197 -23.08 -6.97 -2.30
N TYR A 198 -23.60 -6.20 -3.23
CA TYR A 198 -23.06 -6.13 -4.57
C TYR A 198 -21.61 -5.65 -4.58
N ILE A 199 -21.30 -4.54 -3.89
CA ILE A 199 -19.93 -4.01 -3.78
C ILE A 199 -19.02 -5.05 -3.13
N TRP A 200 -19.43 -5.63 -2.00
CA TRP A 200 -18.65 -6.63 -1.28
C TRP A 200 -18.34 -7.86 -2.13
N SER A 201 -19.33 -8.35 -2.90
CA SER A 201 -19.12 -9.48 -3.83
C SER A 201 -18.03 -9.18 -4.86
N LYS A 202 -17.95 -7.93 -5.34
CA LYS A 202 -16.93 -7.49 -6.30
C LYS A 202 -15.55 -7.36 -5.65
N VAL A 203 -15.50 -6.80 -4.44
CA VAL A 203 -14.25 -6.68 -3.67
C VAL A 203 -13.65 -8.05 -3.40
N ASN A 204 -14.46 -9.01 -2.94
CA ASN A 204 -14.02 -10.38 -2.69
C ASN A 204 -13.56 -11.12 -3.96
N ALA A 205 -14.21 -10.87 -5.10
CA ALA A 205 -13.82 -11.47 -6.38
C ALA A 205 -12.43 -11.00 -6.86
N CYS A 206 -11.96 -9.83 -6.40
CA CYS A 206 -10.64 -9.29 -6.71
C CYS A 206 -9.51 -9.83 -5.81
N GLY A 207 -9.80 -10.74 -4.87
CA GLY A 207 -8.83 -11.36 -3.96
C GLY A 207 -8.80 -10.71 -2.56
N THR A 208 -8.01 -11.31 -1.67
CA THR A 208 -7.86 -10.90 -0.26
C THR A 208 -6.81 -9.80 -0.09
N GLY A 209 -6.82 -9.12 1.06
CA GLY A 209 -5.78 -8.16 1.46
C GLY A 209 -6.14 -6.69 1.24
N ARG A 210 -7.39 -6.39 0.87
CA ARG A 210 -7.90 -5.01 0.76
C ARG A 210 -8.70 -4.64 2.00
N GLU A 211 -8.56 -3.39 2.43
CA GLU A 211 -9.39 -2.81 3.47
C GLU A 211 -10.69 -2.30 2.85
N PHE A 212 -11.82 -2.66 3.43
CA PHE A 212 -13.14 -2.24 2.96
C PHE A 212 -13.85 -1.41 4.04
N LEU A 213 -14.29 -0.21 3.67
CA LEU A 213 -15.13 0.66 4.49
C LEU A 213 -16.45 0.89 3.77
N LEU A 214 -17.56 0.73 4.47
CA LEU A 214 -18.89 1.02 3.95
C LEU A 214 -19.35 2.41 4.40
N LEU A 215 -19.55 3.30 3.45
CA LEU A 215 -20.04 4.65 3.67
C LEU A 215 -21.54 4.72 3.37
N VAL A 216 -22.33 5.07 4.36
CA VAL A 216 -23.77 5.27 4.22
C VAL A 216 -24.00 6.77 4.12
N ASN A 217 -24.20 7.26 2.86
CA ASN A 217 -24.32 8.69 2.57
C ASN A 217 -25.77 9.21 2.63
N LYS A 218 -25.88 10.53 2.57
CA LYS A 218 -27.12 11.32 2.62
C LYS A 218 -27.86 11.18 3.95
N CYS A 219 -27.09 11.03 5.01
CA CYS A 219 -27.64 11.02 6.34
C CYS A 219 -28.31 12.36 6.76
N ASP A 220 -28.16 13.43 6.04
CA ASP A 220 -28.79 14.73 6.24
C ASP A 220 -30.27 14.80 5.80
N VAL A 221 -30.69 13.96 4.85
CA VAL A 221 -32.02 14.05 4.22
C VAL A 221 -33.16 13.83 5.21
N ASP A 222 -32.89 13.25 6.35
CA ASP A 222 -33.89 13.02 7.41
C ASP A 222 -33.60 13.80 8.73
N GLY A 223 -32.90 14.93 8.71
CA GLY A 223 -32.69 15.80 9.88
C GLY A 223 -31.74 15.25 10.94
N ILE A 224 -30.61 14.63 10.59
CA ILE A 224 -29.57 14.21 11.56
C ILE A 224 -28.52 15.30 11.72
N GLU A 225 -28.57 15.99 12.81
CA GLU A 225 -27.38 16.59 13.38
C GLU A 225 -26.56 15.49 14.12
N SER A 226 -25.29 15.47 13.79
CA SER A 226 -24.16 14.73 14.36
C SER A 226 -24.41 13.87 15.64
N VAL A 227 -24.33 12.55 15.51
CA VAL A 227 -24.06 11.63 16.63
C VAL A 227 -22.54 11.34 16.71
N ALA A 228 -21.71 12.34 16.47
CA ALA A 228 -20.26 12.21 16.63
C ALA A 228 -19.77 12.36 18.09
N ALA A 229 -20.69 12.48 19.09
CA ALA A 229 -20.32 12.74 20.47
C ALA A 229 -20.60 11.58 21.46
N GLY A 230 -20.89 10.38 21.01
CA GLY A 230 -21.42 9.28 21.84
C GLY A 230 -20.52 8.08 22.12
N PHE A 231 -19.29 8.01 21.65
CA PHE A 231 -18.39 6.85 21.89
C PHE A 231 -17.09 7.16 22.65
N ALA A 232 -17.08 8.26 23.40
CA ALA A 232 -16.01 8.53 24.36
C ALA A 232 -16.55 8.40 25.79
N GLY A 233 -16.27 7.27 26.45
CA GLY A 233 -16.17 7.21 27.92
C GLY A 233 -17.37 6.70 28.68
N VAL A 234 -17.46 5.38 28.83
CA VAL A 234 -17.92 4.79 30.09
C VAL A 234 -16.74 4.81 31.08
N GLY A 235 -16.68 5.84 31.87
CA GLY A 235 -15.71 5.99 32.95
C GLY A 235 -16.29 6.87 34.05
N SER A 236 -16.78 6.19 35.09
CA SER A 236 -17.20 6.66 36.44
C SER A 236 -16.75 8.06 36.86
N ARG A 237 -17.67 8.90 37.36
CA ARG A 237 -17.72 9.23 38.81
C ARG A 237 -18.85 10.20 39.21
N ALA A 238 -19.35 9.89 40.37
CA ALA A 238 -20.38 10.49 41.18
C ALA A 238 -20.22 11.99 41.50
N GLY A 239 -21.38 12.64 41.64
CA GLY A 239 -21.64 13.57 42.76
C GLY A 239 -21.44 15.04 42.45
N PHE A 240 -22.54 15.77 42.34
CA PHE A 240 -22.86 16.83 43.29
C PHE A 240 -24.27 17.39 43.02
N ALA A 241 -25.06 17.47 44.06
CA ALA A 241 -26.39 18.06 44.07
C ALA A 241 -26.29 19.60 44.09
N GLY A 242 -27.13 20.27 43.27
CA GLY A 242 -27.33 21.72 43.35
C GLY A 242 -28.71 22.08 42.85
N THR A 243 -29.57 22.47 43.78
CA THR A 243 -30.94 22.95 43.59
C THR A 243 -30.98 24.30 42.88
N GLY A 244 -31.87 24.48 41.89
CA GLY A 244 -32.18 25.78 41.28
C GLY A 244 -33.36 25.68 40.32
N SER A 245 -34.50 26.17 40.78
CA SER A 245 -35.78 26.28 40.10
C SER A 245 -35.74 27.29 38.94
N GLY A 246 -36.33 26.96 37.79
CA GLY A 246 -36.56 27.92 36.68
C GLY A 246 -37.25 27.28 35.48
N ALA A 247 -38.52 27.52 35.38
CA ALA A 247 -39.47 27.55 34.26
C ALA A 247 -39.10 26.86 32.95
N GLY A 248 -39.97 25.95 32.53
CA GLY A 248 -40.05 25.15 31.35
C GLY A 248 -40.00 25.87 30.01
N TYR A 249 -39.27 25.25 29.14
CA TYR A 249 -39.55 25.15 27.72
C TYR A 249 -39.47 23.70 27.34
N VAL A 250 -40.59 23.12 26.94
CA VAL A 250 -40.66 21.77 26.43
C VAL A 250 -40.22 21.82 24.96
N GLU A 251 -38.99 21.53 24.67
CA GLU A 251 -38.55 21.14 23.32
C GLU A 251 -38.78 19.64 23.14
N THR A 252 -39.99 19.27 22.76
CA THR A 252 -40.34 17.95 22.28
C THR A 252 -40.09 17.90 20.76
N GLY A 253 -38.87 17.61 20.31
CA GLY A 253 -38.60 17.49 18.88
C GLY A 253 -37.37 16.73 18.45
N SER A 254 -36.34 16.53 19.31
CA SER A 254 -35.04 16.03 18.85
C SER A 254 -34.70 14.58 19.22
N GLU A 255 -35.30 14.02 20.27
CA GLU A 255 -34.91 12.67 20.72
C GLU A 255 -35.51 11.52 19.89
N ALA A 256 -36.69 11.69 19.31
CA ALA A 256 -37.35 10.64 18.51
C ALA A 256 -36.66 10.42 17.13
N GLY A 257 -36.03 11.46 16.56
CA GLY A 257 -35.30 11.38 15.29
C GLY A 257 -33.98 10.64 15.39
N CYS A 258 -33.20 10.89 16.45
CA CYS A 258 -31.92 10.25 16.69
C CYS A 258 -32.08 8.73 17.01
N ALA A 259 -33.06 8.37 17.82
CA ALA A 259 -33.35 6.95 18.15
C ALA A 259 -33.78 6.14 16.92
N GLY A 260 -34.50 6.73 15.97
CA GLY A 260 -34.92 6.05 14.73
C GLY A 260 -33.78 5.70 13.79
N LYS A 261 -32.71 6.50 13.78
CA LYS A 261 -31.59 6.33 12.83
C LYS A 261 -30.46 5.49 13.39
N ALA A 262 -30.09 5.63 14.64
CA ALA A 262 -29.21 4.69 15.34
C ALA A 262 -29.79 3.28 15.24
N GLY A 263 -31.12 3.14 15.32
CA GLY A 263 -31.81 1.88 15.10
C GLY A 263 -31.73 1.35 13.65
N LYS A 264 -31.82 2.24 12.62
CA LYS A 264 -31.64 1.83 11.21
C LYS A 264 -30.21 1.37 10.95
N MET A 265 -29.21 2.12 11.40
CA MET A 265 -27.81 1.75 11.23
C MET A 265 -27.46 0.43 11.91
N ALA A 266 -27.96 0.21 13.14
CA ALA A 266 -27.76 -1.05 13.86
C ALA A 266 -28.41 -2.25 13.14
N ARG A 267 -29.60 -2.06 12.53
CA ARG A 267 -30.25 -3.13 11.74
C ARG A 267 -29.48 -3.45 10.47
N ILE A 268 -29.00 -2.44 9.76
CA ILE A 268 -28.15 -2.61 8.56
C ILE A 268 -26.88 -3.37 8.93
N GLU A 269 -26.21 -2.96 10.00
CA GLU A 269 -24.98 -3.61 10.47
C GLU A 269 -25.21 -5.08 10.86
N ALA A 270 -26.30 -5.36 11.59
CA ALA A 270 -26.65 -6.73 11.97
C ALA A 270 -26.92 -7.59 10.73
N ALA A 271 -27.70 -7.09 9.76
CA ALA A 271 -28.03 -7.81 8.54
C ALA A 271 -26.77 -8.06 7.66
N LEU A 272 -25.81 -7.13 7.61
CA LEU A 272 -24.54 -7.32 6.89
C LEU A 272 -23.68 -8.38 7.58
N ARG A 273 -23.62 -8.39 8.92
CA ARG A 273 -22.89 -9.41 9.68
C ARG A 273 -23.48 -10.81 9.49
N GLU A 274 -24.81 -10.95 9.46
CA GLU A 274 -25.46 -12.23 9.16
C GLU A 274 -25.09 -12.78 7.78
N LYS A 275 -24.80 -11.89 6.81
CA LYS A 275 -24.33 -12.24 5.46
C LYS A 275 -22.81 -12.41 5.35
N GLY A 276 -22.09 -12.38 6.48
CA GLY A 276 -20.65 -12.53 6.52
C GLY A 276 -19.86 -11.28 6.05
N ILE A 277 -20.53 -10.13 5.94
CA ILE A 277 -19.90 -8.86 5.56
C ILE A 277 -19.50 -8.15 6.85
N VAL A 278 -18.22 -8.35 7.24
CA VAL A 278 -17.63 -7.66 8.40
C VAL A 278 -16.84 -6.47 7.90
N THR A 279 -17.39 -5.26 8.09
CA THR A 279 -16.76 -4.00 7.69
C THR A 279 -17.10 -2.90 8.67
N LYS A 280 -16.23 -1.89 8.76
CA LYS A 280 -16.56 -0.65 9.48
C LYS A 280 -17.55 0.16 8.64
N MET A 281 -18.69 0.47 9.23
CA MET A 281 -19.73 1.26 8.58
C MET A 281 -19.67 2.68 9.15
N ILE A 282 -19.60 3.69 8.26
CA ILE A 282 -19.50 5.10 8.65
C ILE A 282 -20.67 5.86 8.01
N PRO A 283 -21.61 6.42 8.81
CA PRO A 283 -22.63 7.30 8.32
C PRO A 283 -22.04 8.66 7.98
N ILE A 284 -22.30 9.14 6.76
CA ILE A 284 -21.80 10.42 6.30
C ILE A 284 -22.89 11.26 5.63
N SER A 285 -22.65 12.56 5.54
CA SER A 285 -23.27 13.45 4.57
C SER A 285 -22.17 14.18 3.82
N ALA A 286 -21.89 13.74 2.61
CA ALA A 286 -20.88 14.39 1.76
C ALA A 286 -21.24 15.84 1.43
N LYS A 287 -22.53 16.22 1.54
CA LYS A 287 -23.00 17.57 1.29
C LYS A 287 -22.75 18.53 2.45
N THR A 288 -22.95 18.08 3.68
CA THR A 288 -22.82 18.90 4.90
C THR A 288 -21.49 18.75 5.61
N GLY A 289 -20.66 17.75 5.21
CA GLY A 289 -19.42 17.42 5.89
C GLY A 289 -19.58 16.52 7.12
N SER A 290 -20.81 16.18 7.51
CA SER A 290 -21.06 15.33 8.69
C SER A 290 -20.48 13.94 8.47
N GLY A 291 -19.75 13.39 9.48
CA GLY A 291 -19.10 12.09 9.43
C GLY A 291 -17.76 12.06 8.66
N LEU A 292 -17.36 13.17 8.00
CA LEU A 292 -16.06 13.25 7.33
C LEU A 292 -14.88 13.16 8.31
N PRO A 293 -14.89 13.82 9.47
CA PRO A 293 -13.81 13.65 10.46
C PRO A 293 -13.63 12.21 10.91
N GLU A 294 -14.71 11.44 11.08
CA GLU A 294 -14.64 10.02 11.41
C GLU A 294 -14.05 9.18 10.26
N LEU A 295 -14.42 9.52 9.02
CA LEU A 295 -13.86 8.87 7.82
C LEU A 295 -12.36 9.17 7.69
N THR A 296 -11.94 10.42 7.86
CA THR A 296 -10.53 10.82 7.76
C THR A 296 -9.69 10.16 8.84
N GLU A 297 -10.19 10.06 10.08
CA GLU A 297 -9.50 9.34 11.17
C GLU A 297 -9.40 7.83 10.87
N ALA A 298 -10.48 7.20 10.38
CA ALA A 298 -10.47 5.80 9.99
C ALA A 298 -9.47 5.52 8.86
N LEU A 299 -9.41 6.38 7.84
CA LEU A 299 -8.43 6.30 6.78
C LEU A 299 -7.01 6.47 7.33
N ALA A 300 -6.76 7.47 8.17
CA ALA A 300 -5.46 7.70 8.77
C ALA A 300 -5.00 6.51 9.63
N GLU A 301 -5.89 5.86 10.38
CA GLU A 301 -5.61 4.66 11.16
C GLU A 301 -5.20 3.49 10.25
N ILE A 302 -5.99 3.21 9.21
CA ILE A 302 -5.67 2.18 8.21
C ILE A 302 -4.34 2.51 7.52
N GLY A 303 -4.14 3.77 7.16
CA GLY A 303 -2.93 4.22 6.51
C GLY A 303 -1.69 4.00 7.37
N ARG A 304 -1.72 4.37 8.65
CA ARG A 304 -0.64 4.08 9.61
C ARG A 304 -0.34 2.59 9.74
N ARG A 305 -1.38 1.74 9.69
CA ARG A 305 -1.22 0.28 9.72
C ARG A 305 -0.55 -0.26 8.43
N ILE A 306 -0.94 0.25 7.26
CA ILE A 306 -0.36 -0.15 5.97
C ILE A 306 1.09 0.32 5.85
N THR A 307 1.38 1.57 6.20
CA THR A 307 2.73 2.14 6.07
C THR A 307 3.70 1.60 7.13
N GLY A 308 3.21 1.24 8.31
CA GLY A 308 4.02 0.66 9.39
C GLY A 308 5.15 1.57 9.86
N ASP A 309 6.21 0.96 10.39
CA ASP A 309 7.43 1.67 10.79
C ASP A 309 8.26 2.03 9.55
N THR A 310 8.78 3.27 9.52
CA THR A 310 9.55 3.83 8.40
C THR A 310 11.07 3.77 8.63
N ASP A 311 11.52 3.17 9.73
CA ASP A 311 12.96 3.08 10.06
C ASP A 311 13.65 1.90 9.34
N GLU A 312 12.88 0.96 8.78
CA GLU A 312 13.39 -0.14 7.96
C GLU A 312 13.78 0.30 6.55
N THR A 313 14.70 -0.46 5.94
CA THR A 313 15.04 -0.29 4.51
C THR A 313 13.85 -0.73 3.65
N LEU A 314 13.24 0.22 2.94
CA LEU A 314 12.08 -0.02 2.08
C LEU A 314 12.42 0.19 0.61
N VAL A 315 11.89 -0.68 -0.24
CA VAL A 315 11.95 -0.51 -1.70
C VAL A 315 10.78 0.36 -2.14
N THR A 316 11.05 1.51 -2.76
CA THR A 316 10.02 2.48 -3.17
C THR A 316 9.90 2.60 -4.69
N ASN A 317 10.91 2.15 -5.44
CA ASN A 317 10.97 2.29 -6.89
C ASN A 317 10.63 0.96 -7.57
N ILE A 318 9.72 1.00 -8.56
CA ILE A 318 9.30 -0.18 -9.33
C ILE A 318 10.49 -0.83 -10.04
N ARG A 319 11.45 -0.06 -10.53
CA ARG A 319 12.67 -0.56 -11.17
C ARG A 319 13.48 -1.44 -10.20
N HIS A 320 13.62 -1.00 -8.94
CA HIS A 320 14.30 -1.78 -7.90
C HIS A 320 13.55 -3.07 -7.59
N TYR A 321 12.22 -2.98 -7.46
CA TYR A 321 11.35 -4.15 -7.24
C TYR A 321 11.49 -5.19 -8.35
N GLU A 322 11.46 -4.77 -9.62
CA GLU A 322 11.60 -5.66 -10.76
C GLU A 322 12.98 -6.33 -10.80
N ALA A 323 14.04 -5.56 -10.56
CA ALA A 323 15.40 -6.08 -10.53
C ALA A 323 15.59 -7.08 -9.37
N LEU A 324 15.11 -6.77 -8.15
CA LEU A 324 15.12 -7.68 -7.01
C LEU A 324 14.31 -8.96 -7.29
N SER A 325 13.16 -8.85 -7.91
CA SER A 325 12.31 -10.01 -8.26
C SER A 325 12.99 -10.93 -9.27
N ARG A 326 13.68 -10.38 -10.27
CA ARG A 326 14.47 -11.16 -11.22
C ARG A 326 15.66 -11.82 -10.53
N ALA A 327 16.37 -11.09 -9.66
CA ALA A 327 17.47 -11.65 -8.87
C ALA A 327 16.99 -12.79 -7.95
N ALA A 328 15.84 -12.63 -7.29
CA ALA A 328 15.23 -13.69 -6.48
C ALA A 328 14.89 -14.93 -7.30
N THR A 329 14.37 -14.74 -8.52
CA THR A 329 14.05 -15.84 -9.43
C THR A 329 15.31 -16.61 -9.85
N ALA A 330 16.38 -15.90 -10.21
CA ALA A 330 17.66 -16.50 -10.55
C ALA A 330 18.27 -17.28 -9.37
N LEU A 331 18.29 -16.69 -8.17
CA LEU A 331 18.75 -17.36 -6.95
C LEU A 331 17.88 -18.57 -6.55
N GLY A 332 16.57 -18.51 -6.84
CA GLY A 332 15.68 -19.66 -6.68
C GLY A 332 16.12 -20.86 -7.52
N ARG A 333 16.51 -20.62 -8.80
CA ARG A 333 17.08 -21.65 -9.67
C ARG A 333 18.41 -22.18 -9.15
N VAL A 334 19.29 -21.32 -8.65
CA VAL A 334 20.55 -21.71 -7.99
C VAL A 334 20.28 -22.64 -6.82
N ARG A 335 19.40 -22.24 -5.90
CA ARG A 335 19.00 -23.03 -4.73
C ARG A 335 18.51 -24.43 -5.11
N ASP A 336 17.62 -24.48 -6.11
CA ASP A 336 17.02 -25.73 -6.55
C ASP A 336 18.03 -26.58 -7.34
N GLY A 337 18.93 -25.95 -8.10
CA GLY A 337 20.03 -26.59 -8.80
C GLY A 337 21.06 -27.24 -7.85
N LEU A 338 21.37 -26.59 -6.74
CA LEU A 338 22.30 -27.15 -5.72
C LEU A 338 21.77 -28.42 -5.06
N LYS A 339 20.45 -28.66 -5.05
CA LYS A 339 19.82 -29.87 -4.54
C LYS A 339 19.93 -31.04 -5.52
N VAL A 340 20.20 -30.77 -6.79
CA VAL A 340 20.33 -31.79 -7.83
C VAL A 340 21.80 -32.12 -8.05
N ALA A 341 22.25 -33.24 -7.53
CA ALA A 341 23.67 -33.64 -7.56
C ALA A 341 24.26 -33.78 -8.98
N THR A 342 23.41 -33.98 -10.00
CA THR A 342 23.80 -34.16 -11.40
C THR A 342 23.76 -32.86 -12.23
N LEU A 343 23.38 -31.72 -11.64
CA LEU A 343 23.34 -30.48 -12.37
C LEU A 343 24.76 -29.94 -12.61
N PRO A 344 25.14 -29.62 -13.84
CA PRO A 344 26.44 -29.06 -14.14
C PRO A 344 26.68 -27.72 -13.42
N PRO A 345 27.88 -27.53 -12.80
CA PRO A 345 28.20 -26.30 -12.07
C PRO A 345 28.16 -25.01 -12.93
N ASP A 346 28.39 -25.12 -14.22
CA ASP A 346 28.32 -24.00 -15.19
C ASP A 346 26.93 -23.37 -15.26
N LEU A 347 25.85 -24.17 -15.16
CA LEU A 347 24.48 -23.65 -15.12
C LEU A 347 24.21 -22.90 -13.83
N ILE A 348 24.74 -23.37 -12.70
CA ILE A 348 24.63 -22.68 -11.40
C ILE A 348 25.39 -21.35 -11.46
N ALA A 349 26.61 -21.35 -12.02
CA ALA A 349 27.38 -20.13 -12.20
C ALA A 349 26.68 -19.12 -13.11
N GLN A 350 26.00 -19.58 -14.17
CA GLN A 350 25.20 -18.72 -15.06
C GLN A 350 24.06 -18.04 -14.32
N ASP A 351 23.28 -18.78 -13.52
CA ASP A 351 22.17 -18.22 -12.73
C ASP A 351 22.68 -17.25 -11.64
N LEU A 352 23.84 -17.48 -11.06
CA LEU A 352 24.47 -16.53 -10.14
C LEU A 352 24.90 -15.24 -10.82
N ARG A 353 25.45 -15.31 -12.03
CA ARG A 353 25.80 -14.12 -12.84
C ARG A 353 24.54 -13.30 -13.18
N GLU A 354 23.44 -13.97 -13.52
CA GLU A 354 22.15 -13.32 -13.78
C GLU A 354 21.67 -12.59 -12.53
N ALA A 355 21.73 -13.20 -11.33
CA ALA A 355 21.38 -12.54 -10.09
C ALA A 355 22.28 -11.34 -9.79
N LEU A 356 23.60 -11.46 -9.97
CA LEU A 356 24.57 -10.37 -9.84
C LEU A 356 24.27 -9.20 -10.78
N TYR A 357 23.94 -9.51 -12.04
CA TYR A 357 23.58 -8.52 -13.03
C TYR A 357 22.37 -7.68 -12.57
N HIS A 358 21.28 -8.34 -12.15
CA HIS A 358 20.08 -7.65 -11.72
C HIS A 358 20.28 -6.81 -10.45
N LEU A 359 21.10 -7.26 -9.50
CA LEU A 359 21.47 -6.43 -8.35
C LEU A 359 22.35 -5.25 -8.76
N GLY A 360 23.23 -5.43 -9.73
CA GLY A 360 24.07 -4.36 -10.30
C GLY A 360 23.27 -3.26 -11.01
N GLU A 361 22.19 -3.63 -11.70
CA GLU A 361 21.28 -2.66 -12.36
C GLU A 361 20.72 -1.62 -11.37
N ILE A 362 20.50 -1.98 -10.11
CA ILE A 362 19.93 -1.08 -9.09
C ILE A 362 20.92 0.03 -8.73
N VAL A 363 22.16 -0.33 -8.49
CA VAL A 363 23.21 0.62 -8.06
C VAL A 363 23.96 1.27 -9.23
N GLY A 364 23.70 0.80 -10.46
CA GLY A 364 24.36 1.31 -11.67
C GLY A 364 25.75 0.75 -11.89
N GLU A 365 26.07 -0.39 -11.29
CA GLU A 365 27.34 -1.11 -11.51
C GLU A 365 27.07 -2.31 -12.43
N ILE A 366 27.51 -2.22 -13.66
CA ILE A 366 27.39 -3.32 -14.65
C ILE A 366 28.77 -3.55 -15.25
N SER A 367 29.46 -4.64 -14.85
CA SER A 367 30.59 -5.15 -15.64
C SER A 367 30.82 -6.66 -15.46
N THR A 368 30.96 -7.37 -16.57
CA THR A 368 31.41 -8.74 -16.66
C THR A 368 32.88 -8.89 -16.23
N ASP A 369 33.69 -7.82 -16.33
CA ASP A 369 35.09 -7.79 -15.93
C ASP A 369 35.32 -7.87 -14.42
N GLU A 370 34.28 -7.63 -13.62
CA GLU A 370 34.38 -7.60 -12.17
C GLU A 370 34.54 -9.02 -11.56
N VAL A 371 33.90 -10.03 -12.18
CA VAL A 371 34.07 -11.44 -11.76
C VAL A 371 35.52 -11.88 -11.99
N LEU A 372 36.05 -11.64 -13.19
CA LEU A 372 37.46 -11.93 -13.50
C LEU A 372 38.43 -11.15 -12.59
N GLY A 373 38.16 -9.85 -12.38
CA GLY A 373 38.98 -9.01 -11.51
C GLY A 373 39.00 -9.48 -10.04
N ASN A 374 37.92 -10.10 -9.56
CA ASN A 374 37.84 -10.66 -8.21
C ASN A 374 38.63 -11.97 -8.09
N ILE A 375 38.57 -12.85 -9.09
CA ILE A 375 39.37 -14.07 -9.18
C ILE A 375 40.87 -13.69 -9.11
N PHE A 376 41.34 -12.77 -9.93
CA PHE A 376 42.75 -12.33 -9.92
C PHE A 376 43.19 -11.67 -8.63
N ARG A 377 42.33 -10.92 -7.94
CA ARG A 377 42.66 -10.24 -6.67
C ARG A 377 42.67 -11.17 -5.44
N LYS A 378 41.71 -12.09 -5.33
CA LYS A 378 41.55 -12.92 -4.13
C LYS A 378 42.32 -14.23 -4.18
N PHE A 379 42.52 -14.79 -5.36
CA PHE A 379 43.05 -16.15 -5.51
C PHE A 379 44.47 -16.21 -6.12
N CYS A 380 45.13 -15.07 -6.34
CA CYS A 380 46.52 -15.02 -6.82
C CYS A 380 46.84 -15.95 -8.00
N VAL A 381 45.93 -16.12 -8.95
CA VAL A 381 46.17 -16.88 -10.16
C VAL A 381 47.09 -16.04 -11.04
N GLY A 382 48.42 -16.26 -10.96
CA GLY A 382 49.38 -15.49 -11.77
C GLY A 382 50.74 -15.20 -11.09
N LYS A 383 51.23 -16.08 -10.20
CA LYS A 383 52.66 -16.09 -9.82
C LYS A 383 53.32 -17.38 -10.21
#